data_99545a76f6d78bd7fcf913dc73371791
#
_entry.id   99545a76f6d78bd7fcf913dc73371791
#
_cell.length_a   1.000
_cell.length_b   1.000
_cell.length_c   1.000
_cell.angle_alpha   90.00
_cell.angle_beta   90.00
_cell.angle_gamma   90.00
#
_symmetry.space_group_name_H-M   'P 1'
#
loop_
_entity.id
_entity.type
_entity.pdbx_description
1 polymer ?
#
loop_
_entity_poly.entity_id
_entity_poly.type
_entity_poly.pdbx_seq_one_letter_code
_entity_poly.pdbx_strand_id
1 'polypeptide(L)'
;MQMSMTNLRQKFEQQPWGLWWIQAQRLTRIELRRNLFSWRASWIYFLAFVPTVIIFAHVIVDAARHGFAMTEDTNVLAGIIQLYYIRLGVFFGCLGIFSRLIRGEMIERSLHFYLLSPVRREVLLIAKFVAGSITAILLFGGAVVADFLLMYAGFGAAGRDYIFNGPGLGQLEAYLFIIVLACLGYGAVFLLLSMMFRNPIPAAMLFLGWETINPVLPSLLQMFSVTSYLHHLMPVNVAAEGIFALLTVETEPVSGGAATAGLLMLILVVLCYSCYRIRTLEIRYSTE
;
A
#
# COMPACT_ATOMS: atom_id res chain seq x y z
N MET A 1 8.79 -33.14 -24.86
CA MET A 1 9.85 -32.11 -24.94
C MET A 1 10.30 -31.81 -23.51
N GLN A 2 11.14 -32.69 -22.94
CA GLN A 2 11.68 -32.55 -21.58
C GLN A 2 12.89 -31.62 -21.65
N MET A 3 12.68 -30.34 -21.26
CA MET A 3 13.80 -29.46 -20.99
C MET A 3 14.46 -29.95 -19.70
N SER A 4 15.66 -30.48 -19.77
CA SER A 4 16.42 -30.92 -18.61
C SER A 4 16.63 -29.77 -17.64
N MET A 5 16.46 -30.00 -16.34
CA MET A 5 16.71 -29.05 -15.27
C MET A 5 18.09 -28.38 -15.34
N THR A 6 19.08 -29.10 -15.87
CA THR A 6 20.44 -28.61 -16.16
C THR A 6 20.47 -27.49 -17.20
N ASN A 7 19.67 -27.57 -18.25
CA ASN A 7 19.58 -26.54 -19.29
C ASN A 7 18.90 -25.26 -18.79
N LEU A 8 17.96 -25.39 -17.86
CA LEU A 8 17.32 -24.21 -17.20
C LEU A 8 18.34 -23.50 -16.29
N ARG A 9 19.12 -24.24 -15.52
CA ARG A 9 20.11 -23.68 -14.60
C ARG A 9 21.23 -22.96 -15.38
N GLN A 10 21.74 -23.53 -16.46
CA GLN A 10 22.74 -22.88 -17.34
C GLN A 10 22.18 -21.61 -18.00
N LYS A 11 20.93 -21.61 -18.46
CA LYS A 11 20.29 -20.41 -19.00
C LYS A 11 20.10 -19.30 -17.93
N PHE A 12 19.85 -19.69 -16.68
CA PHE A 12 19.75 -18.74 -15.56
C PHE A 12 21.11 -18.12 -15.21
N GLU A 13 22.19 -18.93 -15.19
CA GLU A 13 23.54 -18.46 -14.86
C GLU A 13 24.14 -17.55 -15.94
N GLN A 14 23.75 -17.71 -17.20
CA GLN A 14 24.21 -16.90 -18.34
C GLN A 14 23.49 -15.54 -18.46
N GLN A 15 22.47 -15.25 -17.61
CA GLN A 15 21.76 -13.99 -17.67
C GLN A 15 22.56 -12.87 -16.97
N PRO A 16 22.56 -11.62 -17.50
CA PRO A 16 23.31 -10.51 -16.93
C PRO A 16 22.62 -9.91 -15.69
N TRP A 17 22.47 -10.71 -14.63
CA TRP A 17 21.78 -10.32 -13.39
C TRP A 17 22.35 -9.05 -12.76
N GLY A 18 23.69 -8.91 -12.77
CA GLY A 18 24.37 -7.73 -12.25
C GLY A 18 23.98 -6.45 -12.97
N LEU A 19 23.86 -6.52 -14.30
CA LEU A 19 23.45 -5.38 -15.12
C LEU A 19 22.00 -5.01 -14.84
N TRP A 20 21.09 -5.99 -14.74
CA TRP A 20 19.68 -5.74 -14.45
C TRP A 20 19.46 -5.15 -13.05
N TRP A 21 20.27 -5.60 -12.08
CA TRP A 21 20.24 -5.04 -10.74
C TRP A 21 20.65 -3.56 -10.72
N ILE A 22 21.75 -3.22 -11.40
CA ILE A 22 22.21 -1.82 -11.52
C ILE A 22 21.16 -0.95 -12.25
N GLN A 23 20.58 -1.49 -13.32
CA GLN A 23 19.50 -0.79 -14.04
C GLN A 23 18.28 -0.55 -13.14
N ALA A 24 17.83 -1.58 -12.43
CA ALA A 24 16.69 -1.49 -11.50
C ALA A 24 16.95 -0.44 -10.40
N GLN A 25 18.13 -0.47 -9.77
CA GLN A 25 18.49 0.51 -8.73
C GLN A 25 18.50 1.96 -9.25
N ARG A 26 19.10 2.20 -10.42
CA ARG A 26 19.14 3.54 -11.01
C ARG A 26 17.75 4.04 -11.37
N LEU A 27 16.93 3.20 -11.98
CA LEU A 27 15.53 3.51 -12.30
C LEU A 27 14.72 3.80 -11.03
N THR A 28 14.82 2.95 -10.02
CA THR A 28 14.14 3.14 -8.73
C THR A 28 14.52 4.48 -8.10
N ARG A 29 15.80 4.85 -8.12
CA ARG A 29 16.27 6.13 -7.54
C ARG A 29 15.70 7.34 -8.28
N ILE A 30 15.65 7.30 -9.61
CA ILE A 30 15.09 8.38 -10.43
C ILE A 30 13.60 8.52 -10.16
N GLU A 31 12.86 7.41 -10.18
CA GLU A 31 11.41 7.38 -9.94
C GLU A 31 11.06 7.82 -8.52
N LEU A 32 11.83 7.37 -7.52
CA LEU A 32 11.63 7.77 -6.13
C LEU A 32 11.76 9.29 -5.95
N ARG A 33 12.81 9.88 -6.52
CA ARG A 33 13.01 11.33 -6.48
C ARG A 33 11.88 12.08 -7.19
N ARG A 34 11.43 11.58 -8.34
CA ARG A 34 10.32 12.16 -9.10
C ARG A 34 9.00 12.08 -8.33
N ASN A 35 8.73 10.96 -7.66
CA ASN A 35 7.50 10.76 -6.90
C ASN A 35 7.47 11.61 -5.62
N LEU A 36 8.60 11.72 -4.89
CA LEU A 36 8.66 12.48 -3.65
C LEU A 36 8.67 13.99 -3.89
N PHE A 37 9.43 14.49 -4.88
CA PHE A 37 9.68 15.94 -5.03
C PHE A 37 8.86 16.59 -6.15
N SER A 38 7.88 15.90 -6.72
CA SER A 38 7.01 16.49 -7.74
C SER A 38 5.89 17.31 -7.08
N TRP A 39 5.69 18.55 -7.55
CA TRP A 39 4.53 19.36 -7.14
C TRP A 39 3.19 18.64 -7.34
N ARG A 40 3.10 17.82 -8.37
CA ARG A 40 1.92 16.99 -8.65
C ARG A 40 1.67 15.87 -7.62
N ALA A 41 2.62 15.60 -6.73
CA ALA A 41 2.48 14.65 -5.63
C ALA A 41 1.94 15.31 -4.34
N SER A 42 1.83 16.64 -4.30
CA SER A 42 1.44 17.38 -3.08
C SER A 42 0.11 16.91 -2.49
N TRP A 43 -0.86 16.51 -3.31
CA TRP A 43 -2.14 16.00 -2.84
C TRP A 43 -2.00 14.65 -2.09
N ILE A 44 -0.98 13.84 -2.41
CA ILE A 44 -0.70 12.57 -1.72
C ILE A 44 -0.16 12.86 -0.32
N TYR A 45 0.69 13.90 -0.18
CA TYR A 45 1.13 14.39 1.12
C TYR A 45 -0.05 14.89 1.95
N PHE A 46 -0.92 15.69 1.34
CA PHE A 46 -2.14 16.13 2.00
C PHE A 46 -2.96 14.94 2.49
N LEU A 47 -3.19 13.94 1.63
CA LEU A 47 -3.92 12.73 1.98
C LEU A 47 -3.24 11.95 3.12
N ALA A 48 -1.90 11.84 3.13
CA ALA A 48 -1.17 11.12 4.18
C ALA A 48 -1.24 11.82 5.54
N PHE A 49 -1.19 13.16 5.57
CA PHE A 49 -1.08 13.95 6.81
C PHE A 49 -2.37 14.60 7.29
N VAL A 50 -3.51 14.40 6.60
CA VAL A 50 -4.83 14.84 7.10
C VAL A 50 -5.14 14.29 8.50
N PRO A 51 -4.95 12.98 8.79
CA PRO A 51 -5.19 12.48 10.14
C PRO A 51 -4.28 13.11 11.19
N THR A 52 -3.03 13.41 10.84
CA THR A 52 -2.10 14.08 11.75
C THR A 52 -2.63 15.44 12.21
N VAL A 53 -3.27 16.19 11.30
CA VAL A 53 -3.91 17.48 11.66
C VAL A 53 -5.12 17.26 12.56
N ILE A 54 -5.91 16.22 12.31
CA ILE A 54 -7.08 15.87 13.13
C ILE A 54 -6.64 15.45 14.53
N ILE A 55 -5.62 14.57 14.64
CA ILE A 55 -5.07 14.11 15.92
C ILE A 55 -4.46 15.31 16.69
N PHE A 56 -3.75 16.19 16.00
CA PHE A 56 -3.20 17.40 16.62
C PHE A 56 -4.30 18.27 17.24
N ALA A 57 -5.41 18.47 16.50
CA ALA A 57 -6.56 19.21 17.03
C ALA A 57 -7.21 18.48 18.24
N HIS A 58 -7.32 17.13 18.16
CA HIS A 58 -7.85 16.31 19.25
C HIS A 58 -7.01 16.45 20.52
N VAL A 59 -5.71 16.31 20.43
CA VAL A 59 -4.77 16.45 21.57
C VAL A 59 -4.84 17.85 22.19
N ILE A 60 -5.00 18.93 21.40
CA ILE A 60 -5.19 20.29 21.93
C ILE A 60 -6.49 20.41 22.71
N VAL A 61 -7.57 19.85 22.18
CA VAL A 61 -8.90 19.91 22.84
C VAL A 61 -8.87 19.15 24.16
N ASP A 62 -8.25 17.97 24.21
CA ASP A 62 -8.14 17.16 25.42
C ASP A 62 -7.23 17.83 26.47
N ALA A 63 -6.13 18.44 26.03
CA ALA A 63 -5.28 19.24 26.90
C ALA A 63 -6.05 20.41 27.54
N ALA A 64 -6.95 21.05 26.78
CA ALA A 64 -7.78 22.16 27.28
C ALA A 64 -8.87 21.69 28.24
N ARG A 65 -9.34 20.43 28.09
CA ARG A 65 -10.41 19.85 28.93
C ARG A 65 -9.88 19.10 30.15
N HIS A 66 -8.56 18.94 30.29
CA HIS A 66 -7.89 18.13 31.33
C HIS A 66 -8.41 16.69 31.41
N GLY A 67 -8.75 16.10 30.25
CA GLY A 67 -9.41 14.80 30.16
C GLY A 67 -8.69 13.82 29.21
N PHE A 68 -7.42 13.48 29.49
CA PHE A 68 -6.73 12.42 28.73
C PHE A 68 -7.14 11.04 29.23
N ALA A 69 -7.74 10.23 28.35
CA ALA A 69 -8.10 8.84 28.62
C ALA A 69 -7.34 7.92 27.65
N MET A 70 -6.24 7.32 28.10
CA MET A 70 -5.33 6.53 27.26
C MET A 70 -6.05 5.42 26.49
N THR A 71 -7.06 4.78 27.08
CA THR A 71 -7.83 3.72 26.41
C THR A 71 -8.69 4.25 25.28
N GLU A 72 -9.33 5.41 25.47
CA GLU A 72 -10.14 6.06 24.44
C GLU A 72 -9.28 6.53 23.28
N ASP A 73 -8.15 7.18 23.58
CA ASP A 73 -7.20 7.67 22.57
C ASP A 73 -6.58 6.53 21.76
N THR A 74 -6.31 5.38 22.40
CA THR A 74 -5.85 4.17 21.69
C THR A 74 -6.92 3.67 20.72
N ASN A 75 -8.20 3.68 21.10
CA ASN A 75 -9.30 3.28 20.22
C ASN A 75 -9.51 4.29 19.08
N VAL A 76 -9.39 5.59 19.36
CA VAL A 76 -9.45 6.65 18.33
C VAL A 76 -8.34 6.46 17.30
N LEU A 77 -7.11 6.25 17.74
CA LEU A 77 -5.97 5.99 16.85
C LEU A 77 -6.19 4.73 16.02
N ALA A 78 -6.62 3.62 16.65
CA ALA A 78 -6.93 2.38 15.95
C ALA A 78 -8.03 2.57 14.89
N GLY A 79 -9.07 3.34 15.23
CA GLY A 79 -10.15 3.73 14.30
C GLY A 79 -9.63 4.52 13.11
N ILE A 80 -8.76 5.51 13.33
CA ILE A 80 -8.14 6.30 12.25
C ILE A 80 -7.30 5.40 11.35
N ILE A 81 -6.51 4.50 11.90
CA ILE A 81 -5.69 3.58 11.11
C ILE A 81 -6.58 2.65 10.28
N GLN A 82 -7.62 2.09 10.89
CA GLN A 82 -8.48 1.10 10.24
C GLN A 82 -9.40 1.73 9.18
N LEU A 83 -10.06 2.84 9.51
CA LEU A 83 -11.07 3.45 8.65
C LEU A 83 -10.47 4.43 7.65
N TYR A 84 -9.48 5.21 8.07
CA TYR A 84 -8.89 6.19 7.18
C TYR A 84 -7.68 5.63 6.43
N TYR A 85 -6.60 5.20 7.12
CA TYR A 85 -5.37 4.82 6.43
C TYR A 85 -5.58 3.63 5.52
N ILE A 86 -6.18 2.54 5.99
CA ILE A 86 -6.31 1.32 5.19
C ILE A 86 -7.35 1.51 4.08
N ARG A 87 -8.53 2.05 4.40
CA ARG A 87 -9.62 2.14 3.42
C ARG A 87 -9.49 3.29 2.45
N LEU A 88 -9.01 4.46 2.89
CA LEU A 88 -8.99 5.67 2.07
C LEU A 88 -7.58 6.14 1.76
N GLY A 89 -6.75 6.40 2.78
CA GLY A 89 -5.44 7.02 2.64
C GLY A 89 -4.53 6.21 1.72
N VAL A 90 -4.20 4.98 2.12
CA VAL A 90 -3.29 4.12 1.35
C VAL A 90 -3.92 3.72 0.01
N PHE A 91 -5.23 3.46 -0.02
CA PHE A 91 -5.94 3.13 -1.25
C PHE A 91 -5.78 4.23 -2.31
N PHE A 92 -6.24 5.45 -2.01
CA PHE A 92 -6.15 6.57 -2.96
C PHE A 92 -4.72 7.03 -3.19
N GLY A 93 -3.87 6.99 -2.17
CA GLY A 93 -2.46 7.31 -2.29
C GLY A 93 -1.74 6.36 -3.26
N CYS A 94 -1.92 5.05 -3.11
CA CYS A 94 -1.39 4.06 -4.04
C CYS A 94 -2.01 4.21 -5.43
N LEU A 95 -3.32 4.43 -5.56
CA LEU A 95 -3.94 4.73 -6.83
C LEU A 95 -3.24 5.91 -7.53
N GLY A 96 -2.99 6.99 -6.81
CA GLY A 96 -2.33 8.18 -7.35
C GLY A 96 -0.88 7.93 -7.75
N ILE A 97 -0.11 7.24 -6.93
CA ILE A 97 1.30 6.93 -7.20
C ILE A 97 1.40 5.99 -8.41
N PHE A 98 0.75 4.83 -8.34
CA PHE A 98 0.94 3.76 -9.31
C PHE A 98 0.27 4.03 -10.67
N SER A 99 -0.87 4.74 -10.69
CA SER A 99 -1.47 5.17 -11.95
C SER A 99 -0.56 6.13 -12.74
N ARG A 100 0.19 6.99 -12.05
CA ARG A 100 1.13 7.92 -12.68
C ARG A 100 2.41 7.24 -13.19
N LEU A 101 2.89 6.20 -12.52
CA LEU A 101 4.13 5.51 -12.87
C LEU A 101 4.10 4.88 -14.28
N ILE A 102 2.95 4.47 -14.77
CA ILE A 102 2.80 3.88 -16.10
C ILE A 102 1.95 4.78 -16.98
N ARG A 103 0.72 5.10 -16.53
CA ARG A 103 -0.21 5.85 -17.36
C ARG A 103 0.21 7.30 -17.55
N GLY A 104 0.80 7.93 -16.53
CA GLY A 104 1.34 9.28 -16.63
C GLY A 104 2.39 9.36 -17.75
N GLU A 105 3.29 8.41 -17.83
CA GLU A 105 4.32 8.37 -18.88
C GLU A 105 3.77 8.03 -20.27
N MET A 106 2.68 7.25 -20.35
CA MET A 106 1.98 7.05 -21.62
C MET A 106 1.39 8.36 -22.15
N ILE A 107 0.78 9.16 -21.28
CA ILE A 107 0.16 10.45 -21.62
C ILE A 107 1.24 11.48 -21.98
N GLU A 108 2.34 11.52 -21.23
CA GLU A 108 3.48 12.41 -21.46
C GLU A 108 4.35 11.96 -22.65
N ARG A 109 3.99 10.86 -23.32
CA ARG A 109 4.74 10.25 -24.44
C ARG A 109 6.20 9.93 -24.10
N SER A 110 6.53 9.77 -22.82
CA SER A 110 7.89 9.48 -22.36
C SER A 110 8.19 7.97 -22.25
N LEU A 111 7.15 7.14 -22.17
CA LEU A 111 7.32 5.70 -22.02
C LEU A 111 8.07 5.04 -23.18
N HIS A 112 7.96 5.56 -24.42
CA HIS A 112 8.65 4.99 -25.57
C HIS A 112 10.18 5.09 -25.42
N PHE A 113 10.72 6.14 -24.79
CA PHE A 113 12.16 6.24 -24.55
C PHE A 113 12.68 5.12 -23.66
N TYR A 114 11.90 4.72 -22.65
CA TYR A 114 12.24 3.59 -21.79
C TYR A 114 12.17 2.25 -22.55
N LEU A 115 11.21 2.10 -23.48
CA LEU A 115 11.05 0.88 -24.26
C LEU A 115 12.06 0.74 -25.39
N LEU A 116 12.62 1.85 -25.87
CA LEU A 116 13.72 1.89 -26.83
C LEU A 116 15.08 1.68 -26.17
N SER A 117 15.18 1.89 -24.86
CA SER A 117 16.41 1.63 -24.11
C SER A 117 16.65 0.11 -23.96
N PRO A 118 17.92 -0.35 -23.85
CA PRO A 118 18.26 -1.77 -23.72
C PRO A 118 17.95 -2.30 -22.30
N VAL A 119 16.74 -1.96 -21.79
CA VAL A 119 16.24 -2.42 -20.49
C VAL A 119 15.09 -3.39 -20.70
N ARG A 120 15.12 -4.52 -20.02
CA ARG A 120 13.98 -5.45 -20.05
C ARG A 120 12.73 -4.81 -19.44
N ARG A 121 11.59 -5.02 -20.08
CA ARG A 121 10.31 -4.44 -19.65
C ARG A 121 9.93 -4.87 -18.25
N GLU A 122 10.26 -6.10 -17.85
CA GLU A 122 10.02 -6.62 -16.51
C GLU A 122 10.87 -5.92 -15.45
N VAL A 123 12.14 -5.65 -15.76
CA VAL A 123 13.05 -4.90 -14.86
C VAL A 123 12.54 -3.48 -14.66
N LEU A 124 12.06 -2.83 -15.73
CA LEU A 124 11.42 -1.53 -15.65
C LEU A 124 10.18 -1.56 -14.74
N LEU A 125 9.29 -2.56 -14.92
CA LEU A 125 8.07 -2.70 -14.12
C LEU A 125 8.39 -2.89 -12.64
N ILE A 126 9.30 -3.80 -12.32
CA ILE A 126 9.72 -4.08 -10.94
C ILE A 126 10.36 -2.84 -10.31
N ALA A 127 11.23 -2.13 -11.04
CA ALA A 127 11.83 -0.90 -10.54
C ALA A 127 10.79 0.17 -10.22
N LYS A 128 9.76 0.33 -11.08
CA LYS A 128 8.63 1.23 -10.84
C LYS A 128 7.78 0.79 -9.65
N PHE A 129 7.50 -0.51 -9.54
CA PHE A 129 6.77 -1.04 -8.39
C PHE A 129 7.51 -0.76 -7.09
N VAL A 130 8.80 -1.07 -7.03
CA VAL A 130 9.63 -0.82 -5.83
C VAL A 130 9.70 0.67 -5.50
N ALA A 131 9.89 1.54 -6.49
CA ALA A 131 9.91 2.99 -6.27
C ALA A 131 8.58 3.52 -5.74
N GLY A 132 7.46 3.08 -6.32
CA GLY A 132 6.12 3.45 -5.87
C GLY A 132 5.83 2.95 -4.46
N SER A 133 6.18 1.70 -4.15
CA SER A 133 6.01 1.11 -2.82
C SER A 133 6.84 1.83 -1.76
N ILE A 134 8.12 2.12 -2.03
CA ILE A 134 8.97 2.89 -1.11
C ILE A 134 8.38 4.28 -0.87
N THR A 135 7.90 4.96 -1.94
CA THR A 135 7.24 6.27 -1.80
C THR A 135 6.02 6.20 -0.89
N ALA A 136 5.12 5.24 -1.13
CA ALA A 136 3.91 5.05 -0.34
C ALA A 136 4.22 4.71 1.12
N ILE A 137 5.14 3.78 1.37
CA ILE A 137 5.57 3.36 2.71
C ILE A 137 6.18 4.52 3.49
N LEU A 138 7.05 5.32 2.86
CA LEU A 138 7.66 6.47 3.52
C LEU A 138 6.63 7.54 3.89
N LEU A 139 5.65 7.81 3.03
CA LEU A 139 4.62 8.82 3.28
C LEU A 139 3.61 8.35 4.32
N PHE A 140 2.98 7.20 4.11
CA PHE A 140 1.92 6.70 5.00
C PHE A 140 2.49 6.11 6.28
N GLY A 141 3.62 5.41 6.23
CA GLY A 141 4.30 4.92 7.43
C GLY A 141 4.84 6.07 8.27
N GLY A 142 5.44 7.10 7.63
CA GLY A 142 5.88 8.30 8.33
C GLY A 142 4.73 9.08 9.00
N ALA A 143 3.58 9.17 8.33
CA ALA A 143 2.38 9.78 8.89
C ALA A 143 1.84 8.99 10.09
N VAL A 144 1.76 7.65 10.01
CA VAL A 144 1.34 6.79 11.13
C VAL A 144 2.28 6.91 12.33
N VAL A 145 3.60 6.99 12.09
CA VAL A 145 4.56 7.25 13.18
C VAL A 145 4.31 8.62 13.82
N ALA A 146 4.10 9.66 13.01
CA ALA A 146 3.79 11.00 13.51
C ALA A 146 2.49 11.01 14.34
N ASP A 147 1.45 10.36 13.84
CA ASP A 147 0.16 10.23 14.51
C ASP A 147 0.27 9.51 15.85
N PHE A 148 1.00 8.40 15.87
CA PHE A 148 1.25 7.63 17.08
C PHE A 148 2.01 8.46 18.12
N LEU A 149 3.12 9.08 17.73
CA LEU A 149 3.90 9.91 18.65
C LEU A 149 3.12 11.12 19.15
N LEU A 150 2.34 11.75 18.28
CA LEU A 150 1.52 12.92 18.63
C LEU A 150 0.41 12.57 19.62
N MET A 151 -0.29 11.43 19.41
CA MET A 151 -1.35 10.96 20.29
C MET A 151 -0.84 10.75 21.71
N TYR A 152 0.29 10.08 21.88
CA TYR A 152 0.83 9.77 23.20
C TYR A 152 1.69 10.89 23.80
N ALA A 153 2.06 11.93 23.03
CA ALA A 153 2.82 13.07 23.53
C ALA A 153 2.06 13.84 24.63
N GLY A 154 0.74 13.92 24.52
CA GLY A 154 -0.13 14.60 25.48
C GLY A 154 -0.08 14.01 26.89
N PHE A 155 0.22 12.73 27.04
CA PHE A 155 0.31 12.03 28.33
C PHE A 155 1.64 12.22 29.09
N GLY A 156 2.61 12.91 28.52
CA GLY A 156 3.88 13.22 29.16
C GLY A 156 4.67 11.97 29.60
N ALA A 157 4.88 11.81 30.91
CA ALA A 157 5.65 10.68 31.46
C ALA A 157 4.90 9.34 31.28
N ALA A 158 3.59 9.31 31.49
CA ALA A 158 2.77 8.11 31.33
C ALA A 158 2.74 7.62 29.86
N GLY A 159 2.68 8.55 28.89
CA GLY A 159 2.76 8.20 27.46
C GLY A 159 4.10 7.60 27.09
N ARG A 160 5.21 8.14 27.62
CA ARG A 160 6.55 7.56 27.41
C ARG A 160 6.67 6.17 28.01
N ASP A 161 6.15 5.97 29.21
CA ASP A 161 6.15 4.65 29.86
C ASP A 161 5.33 3.63 29.07
N TYR A 162 4.15 4.02 28.58
CA TYR A 162 3.33 3.20 27.68
C TYR A 162 4.08 2.81 26.40
N ILE A 163 4.78 3.75 25.78
CA ILE A 163 5.52 3.49 24.53
C ILE A 163 6.71 2.55 24.79
N PHE A 164 7.58 2.84 25.79
CA PHE A 164 8.86 2.15 25.94
C PHE A 164 8.83 0.95 26.88
N ASN A 165 7.99 0.97 27.91
CA ASN A 165 7.88 -0.10 28.91
C ASN A 165 6.56 -0.89 28.79
N GLY A 166 5.60 -0.36 28.03
CA GLY A 166 4.30 -0.95 27.79
C GLY A 166 4.17 -1.57 26.38
N PRO A 167 2.92 -1.82 25.91
CA PRO A 167 2.64 -2.44 24.63
C PRO A 167 2.81 -1.50 23.44
N GLY A 168 3.13 -0.21 23.64
CA GLY A 168 3.09 0.83 22.61
C GLY A 168 4.00 0.56 21.43
N LEU A 169 5.26 0.15 21.64
CA LEU A 169 6.15 -0.20 20.53
C LEU A 169 5.64 -1.38 19.71
N GLY A 170 5.11 -2.41 20.35
CA GLY A 170 4.53 -3.56 19.65
C GLY A 170 3.31 -3.16 18.80
N GLN A 171 2.48 -2.24 19.29
CA GLN A 171 1.37 -1.70 18.52
C GLN A 171 1.84 -0.89 17.31
N LEU A 172 2.85 -0.01 17.49
CA LEU A 172 3.43 0.77 16.41
C LEU A 172 4.04 -0.13 15.33
N GLU A 173 4.79 -1.16 15.72
CA GLU A 173 5.36 -2.15 14.81
C GLU A 173 4.26 -2.87 14.01
N ALA A 174 3.19 -3.29 14.67
CA ALA A 174 2.05 -3.93 14.02
C ALA A 174 1.37 -2.98 13.00
N TYR A 175 1.13 -1.72 13.37
CA TYR A 175 0.56 -0.73 12.46
C TYR A 175 1.47 -0.45 11.26
N LEU A 176 2.77 -0.29 11.47
CA LEU A 176 3.72 -0.09 10.37
C LEU A 176 3.77 -1.31 9.45
N PHE A 177 3.75 -2.51 10.00
CA PHE A 177 3.72 -3.75 9.23
C PHE A 177 2.46 -3.83 8.35
N ILE A 178 1.30 -3.48 8.91
CA ILE A 178 0.03 -3.43 8.17
C ILE A 178 0.09 -2.39 7.05
N ILE A 179 0.61 -1.19 7.31
CA ILE A 179 0.77 -0.14 6.29
C ILE A 179 1.71 -0.58 5.16
N VAL A 180 2.82 -1.25 5.49
CA VAL A 180 3.74 -1.81 4.48
C VAL A 180 3.00 -2.82 3.59
N LEU A 181 2.28 -3.77 4.19
CA LEU A 181 1.51 -4.76 3.45
C LEU A 181 0.39 -4.13 2.62
N ALA A 182 -0.31 -3.12 3.15
CA ALA A 182 -1.32 -2.37 2.43
C ALA A 182 -0.74 -1.67 1.20
N CYS A 183 0.40 -0.98 1.36
CA CYS A 183 1.09 -0.29 0.26
C CYS A 183 1.54 -1.26 -0.83
N LEU A 184 2.04 -2.44 -0.47
CA LEU A 184 2.44 -3.47 -1.42
C LEU A 184 1.22 -4.07 -2.13
N GLY A 185 0.16 -4.40 -1.40
CA GLY A 185 -1.07 -5.00 -1.94
C GLY A 185 -1.79 -4.06 -2.91
N TYR A 186 -2.16 -2.88 -2.46
CA TYR A 186 -2.81 -1.89 -3.32
C TYR A 186 -1.88 -1.42 -4.43
N GLY A 187 -0.58 -1.28 -4.15
CA GLY A 187 0.42 -0.94 -5.16
C GLY A 187 0.45 -1.93 -6.32
N ALA A 188 0.45 -3.24 -6.03
CA ALA A 188 0.43 -4.29 -7.05
C ALA A 188 -0.86 -4.23 -7.90
N VAL A 189 -2.02 -4.09 -7.24
CA VAL A 189 -3.32 -4.01 -7.91
C VAL A 189 -3.39 -2.76 -8.81
N PHE A 190 -3.03 -1.58 -8.31
CA PHE A 190 -3.12 -0.35 -9.11
C PHE A 190 -2.08 -0.27 -10.21
N LEU A 191 -0.91 -0.89 -10.02
CA LEU A 191 0.07 -1.04 -11.10
C LEU A 191 -0.54 -1.85 -12.25
N LEU A 192 -1.20 -2.98 -11.96
CA LEU A 192 -1.88 -3.79 -12.95
C LEU A 192 -3.03 -3.03 -13.63
N LEU A 193 -3.91 -2.39 -12.84
CA LEU A 193 -5.04 -1.63 -13.38
C LEU A 193 -4.58 -0.47 -14.30
N SER A 194 -3.47 0.19 -13.97
CA SER A 194 -2.90 1.26 -14.78
C SER A 194 -2.39 0.78 -16.16
N MET A 195 -2.06 -0.51 -16.28
CA MET A 195 -1.66 -1.13 -17.54
C MET A 195 -2.86 -1.63 -18.36
N MET A 196 -3.93 -2.06 -17.67
CA MET A 196 -5.10 -2.65 -18.34
C MET A 196 -6.06 -1.59 -18.86
N PHE A 197 -6.26 -0.51 -18.12
CA PHE A 197 -7.29 0.49 -18.42
C PHE A 197 -6.69 1.82 -18.89
N ARG A 198 -7.33 2.44 -19.90
CA ARG A 198 -6.98 3.77 -20.36
C ARG A 198 -7.22 4.83 -19.27
N ASN A 199 -8.27 4.64 -18.46
CA ASN A 199 -8.52 5.40 -17.24
C ASN A 199 -8.62 4.42 -16.08
N PRO A 200 -7.64 4.38 -15.14
CA PRO A 200 -7.68 3.45 -14.02
C PRO A 200 -8.67 3.84 -12.92
N ILE A 201 -9.16 5.10 -12.90
CA ILE A 201 -10.02 5.61 -11.83
C ILE A 201 -11.35 4.85 -11.72
N PRO A 202 -12.14 4.64 -12.81
CA PRO A 202 -13.39 3.87 -12.71
C PRO A 202 -13.16 2.45 -12.23
N ALA A 203 -12.11 1.78 -12.72
CA ALA A 203 -11.77 0.42 -12.27
C ALA A 203 -11.37 0.39 -10.79
N ALA A 204 -10.65 1.41 -10.31
CA ALA A 204 -10.31 1.56 -8.92
C ALA A 204 -11.56 1.80 -8.04
N MET A 205 -12.53 2.57 -8.52
CA MET A 205 -13.81 2.78 -7.79
C MET A 205 -14.61 1.48 -7.68
N LEU A 206 -14.64 0.65 -8.73
CA LEU A 206 -15.24 -0.68 -8.65
C LEU A 206 -14.51 -1.58 -7.65
N PHE A 207 -13.19 -1.51 -7.62
CA PHE A 207 -12.38 -2.24 -6.66
C PHE A 207 -12.61 -1.74 -5.23
N LEU A 208 -12.77 -0.43 -5.00
CA LEU A 208 -13.17 0.12 -3.70
C LEU A 208 -14.53 -0.39 -3.25
N GLY A 209 -15.51 -0.44 -4.17
CA GLY A 209 -16.82 -1.04 -3.91
C GLY A 209 -16.71 -2.52 -3.50
N TRP A 210 -15.87 -3.29 -4.21
CA TRP A 210 -15.56 -4.67 -3.86
C TRP A 210 -14.96 -4.79 -2.44
N GLU A 211 -13.94 -3.99 -2.11
CA GLU A 211 -13.32 -3.97 -0.79
C GLU A 211 -14.32 -3.58 0.32
N THR A 212 -15.28 -2.70 0.03
CA THR A 212 -16.30 -2.25 0.99
C THR A 212 -17.35 -3.32 1.27
N ILE A 213 -17.75 -4.08 0.25
CA ILE A 213 -18.78 -5.14 0.38
C ILE A 213 -18.14 -6.45 0.88
N ASN A 214 -16.82 -6.59 0.76
CA ASN A 214 -16.09 -7.82 1.04
C ASN A 214 -16.39 -8.46 2.40
N PRO A 215 -16.54 -7.73 3.52
CA PRO A 215 -16.84 -8.32 4.84
C PRO A 215 -18.16 -9.10 4.89
N VAL A 216 -19.07 -8.86 3.94
CA VAL A 216 -20.39 -9.51 3.85
C VAL A 216 -20.34 -10.75 2.94
N LEU A 217 -19.25 -10.95 2.20
CA LEU A 217 -19.10 -12.01 1.22
C LEU A 217 -18.64 -13.32 1.86
N PRO A 218 -18.93 -14.48 1.21
CA PRO A 218 -18.39 -15.76 1.64
C PRO A 218 -16.86 -15.76 1.71
N SER A 219 -16.28 -16.56 2.62
CA SER A 219 -14.84 -16.63 2.90
C SER A 219 -13.96 -16.84 1.66
N LEU A 220 -14.42 -17.62 0.69
CA LEU A 220 -13.72 -17.82 -0.59
C LEU A 220 -13.53 -16.51 -1.40
N LEU A 221 -14.50 -15.61 -1.35
CA LEU A 221 -14.42 -14.33 -2.05
C LEU A 221 -13.58 -13.31 -1.25
N GLN A 222 -13.58 -13.43 0.07
CA GLN A 222 -12.76 -12.58 0.94
C GLN A 222 -11.26 -12.75 0.68
N MET A 223 -10.81 -13.90 0.17
CA MET A 223 -9.40 -14.14 -0.20
C MET A 223 -8.87 -13.25 -1.34
N PHE A 224 -9.75 -12.57 -2.08
CA PHE A 224 -9.35 -11.62 -3.13
C PHE A 224 -9.33 -10.17 -2.66
N SER A 225 -9.51 -9.91 -1.37
CA SER A 225 -9.50 -8.57 -0.79
C SER A 225 -8.23 -8.32 0.00
N VAL A 226 -7.60 -7.17 -0.25
CA VAL A 226 -6.44 -6.71 0.53
C VAL A 226 -6.88 -6.37 1.95
N THR A 227 -8.01 -5.67 2.10
CA THR A 227 -8.56 -5.26 3.41
C THR A 227 -8.86 -6.46 4.31
N SER A 228 -9.38 -7.56 3.77
CA SER A 228 -9.70 -8.76 4.55
C SER A 228 -8.46 -9.30 5.27
N TYR A 229 -7.35 -9.45 4.56
CA TYR A 229 -6.10 -9.91 5.18
C TYR A 229 -5.56 -8.93 6.22
N LEU A 230 -5.65 -7.62 5.96
CA LEU A 230 -5.15 -6.60 6.88
C LEU A 230 -5.95 -6.53 8.18
N HIS A 231 -7.26 -6.77 8.13
CA HIS A 231 -8.10 -6.82 9.32
C HIS A 231 -7.66 -7.89 10.32
N HIS A 232 -7.24 -9.07 9.84
CA HIS A 232 -6.74 -10.15 10.71
C HIS A 232 -5.41 -9.85 11.40
N LEU A 233 -4.70 -8.80 10.95
CA LEU A 233 -3.40 -8.37 11.50
C LEU A 233 -3.52 -7.23 12.50
N MET A 234 -4.72 -6.66 12.69
CA MET A 234 -4.92 -5.50 13.57
C MET A 234 -4.67 -5.84 15.04
N PRO A 235 -3.81 -5.08 15.75
CA PRO A 235 -3.55 -5.29 17.16
C PRO A 235 -4.74 -4.88 18.04
N VAL A 236 -5.54 -3.90 17.59
CA VAL A 236 -6.76 -3.43 18.26
C VAL A 236 -7.88 -3.45 17.24
N ASN A 237 -8.88 -4.29 17.47
CA ASN A 237 -10.07 -4.35 16.65
C ASN A 237 -11.07 -3.32 17.13
N VAL A 238 -11.36 -2.33 16.31
CA VAL A 238 -12.49 -1.42 16.52
C VAL A 238 -13.71 -2.12 15.97
N ALA A 239 -14.68 -2.39 16.83
CA ALA A 239 -15.94 -3.01 16.42
C ALA A 239 -16.60 -2.17 15.33
N ALA A 240 -17.10 -2.82 14.29
CA ALA A 240 -17.89 -2.14 13.28
C ALA A 240 -19.18 -1.64 13.95
N GLU A 241 -19.41 -0.33 13.93
CA GLU A 241 -20.63 0.28 14.49
C GLU A 241 -21.70 0.44 13.39
N GLY A 242 -22.94 0.37 13.79
CA GLY A 242 -24.11 0.63 12.94
C GLY A 242 -24.54 -0.58 12.07
N ILE A 243 -25.17 -0.28 10.95
CA ILE A 243 -25.77 -1.28 10.05
C ILE A 243 -24.75 -2.31 9.53
N PHE A 244 -23.50 -1.92 9.37
CA PHE A 244 -22.43 -2.82 8.92
C PHE A 244 -22.07 -3.89 9.97
N ALA A 245 -22.24 -3.62 11.26
CA ALA A 245 -22.00 -4.61 12.31
C ALA A 245 -22.97 -5.79 12.23
N LEU A 246 -24.20 -5.54 11.77
CA LEU A 246 -25.24 -6.57 11.59
C LEU A 246 -25.04 -7.40 10.33
N LEU A 247 -24.28 -6.88 9.36
CA LEU A 247 -24.06 -7.52 8.06
C LEU A 247 -22.69 -8.21 7.97
N THR A 248 -21.79 -8.02 8.95
CA THR A 248 -20.51 -8.71 8.96
C THR A 248 -20.71 -10.20 9.28
N VAL A 249 -20.26 -11.05 8.39
CA VAL A 249 -20.20 -12.49 8.64
C VAL A 249 -18.99 -12.74 9.54
N GLU A 250 -19.21 -13.26 10.74
CA GLU A 250 -18.11 -13.74 11.60
C GLU A 250 -17.38 -14.86 10.85
N THR A 251 -16.21 -14.54 10.33
CA THR A 251 -15.31 -15.54 9.74
C THR A 251 -14.39 -16.08 10.84
N GLU A 252 -14.06 -17.36 10.74
CA GLU A 252 -13.08 -17.96 11.65
C GLU A 252 -11.78 -17.14 11.66
N PRO A 253 -11.20 -16.89 12.85
CA PRO A 253 -10.01 -16.08 12.97
C PRO A 253 -8.83 -16.77 12.27
N VAL A 254 -8.42 -16.21 11.14
CA VAL A 254 -7.23 -16.66 10.40
C VAL A 254 -5.99 -16.23 11.19
N SER A 255 -5.03 -17.16 11.39
CA SER A 255 -3.78 -16.80 12.06
C SER A 255 -3.06 -15.67 11.30
N GLY A 256 -2.44 -14.72 12.03
CA GLY A 256 -1.72 -13.59 11.42
C GLY A 256 -0.66 -14.03 10.40
N GLY A 257 0.00 -15.17 10.63
CA GLY A 257 0.95 -15.74 9.67
C GLY A 257 0.28 -16.21 8.38
N ALA A 258 -0.89 -16.85 8.46
CA ALA A 258 -1.63 -17.27 7.27
C ALA A 258 -2.19 -16.08 6.49
N ALA A 259 -2.68 -15.05 7.19
CA ALA A 259 -3.14 -13.81 6.56
C ALA A 259 -1.99 -13.10 5.82
N THR A 260 -0.82 -13.00 6.44
CA THR A 260 0.37 -12.42 5.81
C THR A 260 0.81 -13.21 4.58
N ALA A 261 0.88 -14.54 4.70
CA ALA A 261 1.28 -15.41 3.58
C ALA A 261 0.27 -15.33 2.42
N GLY A 262 -1.03 -15.30 2.71
CA GLY A 262 -2.09 -15.16 1.73
C GLY A 262 -1.99 -13.83 0.96
N LEU A 263 -1.78 -12.73 1.67
CA LEU A 263 -1.60 -11.40 1.04
C LEU A 263 -0.33 -11.34 0.19
N LEU A 264 0.79 -11.87 0.68
CA LEU A 264 2.04 -11.92 -0.10
C LEU A 264 1.89 -12.79 -1.36
N MET A 265 1.16 -13.91 -1.27
CA MET A 265 0.85 -14.74 -2.42
C MET A 265 -0.01 -13.99 -3.44
N LEU A 266 -1.03 -13.26 -3.00
CA LEU A 266 -1.85 -12.42 -3.86
C LEU A 266 -1.00 -11.35 -4.57
N ILE A 267 -0.14 -10.64 -3.83
CA ILE A 267 0.79 -9.65 -4.39
C ILE A 267 1.67 -10.28 -5.46
N LEU A 268 2.26 -11.44 -5.18
CA LEU A 268 3.14 -12.16 -6.10
C LEU A 268 2.41 -12.56 -7.37
N VAL A 269 1.20 -13.11 -7.28
CA VAL A 269 0.37 -13.48 -8.43
C VAL A 269 0.07 -12.27 -9.30
N VAL A 270 -0.37 -11.16 -8.68
CA VAL A 270 -0.67 -9.91 -9.40
C VAL A 270 0.57 -9.34 -10.08
N LEU A 271 1.74 -9.36 -9.42
CA LEU A 271 3.00 -8.89 -10.01
C LEU A 271 3.49 -9.81 -11.14
N CYS A 272 3.40 -11.13 -11.00
CA CYS A 272 3.73 -12.07 -12.06
C CYS A 272 2.85 -11.85 -13.29
N TYR A 273 1.54 -11.67 -13.09
CA TYR A 273 0.63 -11.34 -14.18
C TYR A 273 0.95 -9.98 -14.81
N SER A 274 1.31 -8.98 -14.02
CA SER A 274 1.75 -7.66 -14.50
C SER A 274 3.03 -7.76 -15.35
N CYS A 275 4.01 -8.58 -14.92
CA CYS A 275 5.23 -8.88 -15.68
C CYS A 275 4.94 -9.61 -17.01
N TYR A 276 3.96 -10.50 -17.01
CA TYR A 276 3.51 -11.12 -18.26
C TYR A 276 2.84 -10.10 -19.18
N ARG A 277 1.96 -9.28 -18.64
CA ARG A 277 1.17 -8.30 -19.40
C ARG A 277 2.04 -7.20 -20.03
N ILE A 278 3.09 -6.73 -19.35
CA ILE A 278 3.97 -5.67 -19.88
C ILE A 278 4.72 -6.12 -21.14
N ARG A 279 4.97 -7.42 -21.33
CA ARG A 279 5.63 -7.94 -22.54
C ARG A 279 4.79 -7.71 -23.77
N THR A 280 3.47 -7.84 -23.64
CA THR A 280 2.49 -7.72 -24.73
C THR A 280 1.91 -6.33 -24.84
N LEU A 281 2.40 -5.35 -24.05
CA LEU A 281 1.90 -3.99 -24.06
C LEU A 281 2.25 -3.30 -25.37
N GLU A 282 1.25 -3.01 -26.20
CA GLU A 282 1.36 -2.16 -27.38
C GLU A 282 1.02 -0.72 -27.00
N ILE A 283 1.92 0.22 -27.34
CA ILE A 283 1.67 1.63 -27.12
C ILE A 283 0.90 2.15 -28.33
N ARG A 284 -0.41 2.30 -28.19
CA ARG A 284 -1.25 2.99 -29.17
C ARG A 284 -1.36 4.44 -28.75
N TYR A 285 -0.65 5.31 -29.41
CA TYR A 285 -0.90 6.75 -29.31
C TYR A 285 -2.13 7.05 -30.15
N SER A 286 -3.29 7.26 -29.51
CA SER A 286 -4.45 7.76 -30.23
C SER A 286 -4.17 9.21 -30.64
N THR A 287 -4.37 9.50 -31.91
CA THR A 287 -4.31 10.83 -32.51
C THR A 287 -5.65 11.57 -32.33
N GLU A 288 -6.30 11.43 -31.19
CA GLU A 288 -7.48 12.22 -30.82
C GLU A 288 -7.26 12.99 -29.53
#